data_b309ccdedb5c3fa1766eb1737aa315c3
#
_entry.id   b309ccdedb5c3fa1766eb1737aa315c3
#
_cell.length_a   1.000
_cell.length_b   1.000
_cell.length_c   1.000
_cell.angle_alpha   90.00
_cell.angle_beta   90.00
_cell.angle_gamma   90.00
#
_symmetry.space_group_name_H-M   'P 1'
#
loop_
_entity.id
_entity.type
_entity.pdbx_description
1 polymer ?
#
loop_
_entity_poly.entity_id
_entity_poly.type
_entity_poly.pdbx_seq_one_letter_code
_entity_poly.pdbx_strand_id
1 'polypeptide(L)'
;MAAARAMQKREPPVRYILQLVTGALAVSLGSAPALAQDARPNILIVLFDDVGFTDFGAYGSDSRTPNIDALARRGAMLSRYYTSPFCGPSRAMLVTGMDNHQTGMGTLVETVKPELRSSPGYSMTWDRGQKTIGSLLSAAGYQTYVTGKWGIGETGANLPSDFGFQRSYVMDATGGSNYDRRPYLPGYEKVSWFEDGKPVELPKDFYSSRSLVDKLIEYIDGGKDEQPFFAFLSLQAVHIPVQAPVDLIDAYNGTFDRGWDAMRAERQSRAIKLGLVPPTTTLAPVPDVHRKWDALSAEDRKRAARKMQVNAGMMEAADQHIGRLLKHLEAAGELENTIVVITSDNGPESADTDFAGLAGAVIGAVNTIEGTDQSFENLGQPGSLSAIGPEWASVSASPFNLYKFYASEGGLRVPLVVAGPGIPSQGVVGAPVHVTDLVPTLLDAAEVTYDPARFYGRSALPMLEGASTSTYGEDESFAFEVSGNAALYRGKWKITRNFPPRGDAQWRLYDISVDPGETTDLAAANQALFESMKAEYAAYAKRVGVVELGPEDSAIKELTNKLASKALLKYWPYLLGFVLALAATAYLLFRLVKLAVRRKPA
;
A
#
# COMPACT_ATOMS: atom_id res chain seq x y z
N MET A 1 92.07 -37.94 37.53
CA MET A 1 91.73 -39.18 38.24
C MET A 1 90.31 -39.57 37.88
N ALA A 2 90.22 -40.81 37.27
CA ALA A 2 89.09 -41.75 37.15
C ALA A 2 87.69 -41.23 36.81
N ALA A 3 87.29 -41.41 35.65
CA ALA A 3 86.60 -42.43 34.84
C ALA A 3 85.51 -43.22 35.58
N ALA A 4 84.25 -43.05 35.17
CA ALA A 4 83.25 -44.10 35.23
C ALA A 4 82.27 -43.95 34.07
N ARG A 5 82.34 -44.96 33.18
CA ARG A 5 81.39 -45.19 32.06
C ARG A 5 80.06 -45.70 32.59
N ALA A 6 78.95 -45.21 32.16
CA ALA A 6 77.64 -45.86 32.25
C ALA A 6 77.11 -46.23 30.87
N MET A 7 76.87 -47.53 30.68
CA MET A 7 76.37 -48.17 29.47
C MET A 7 74.87 -47.83 29.32
N GLN A 8 74.51 -47.27 28.17
CA GLN A 8 73.12 -47.04 27.77
C GLN A 8 72.60 -48.26 27.00
N LYS A 9 71.62 -48.96 27.58
CA LYS A 9 70.92 -50.08 26.95
C LYS A 9 70.05 -49.55 25.82
N ARG A 10 70.23 -50.07 24.61
CA ARG A 10 69.35 -49.82 23.44
C ARG A 10 68.10 -50.69 23.55
N GLU A 11 66.93 -50.09 23.58
CA GLU A 11 65.62 -50.78 23.42
C GLU A 11 65.28 -50.92 21.89
N PRO A 12 64.53 -51.98 21.50
CA PRO A 12 64.33 -52.32 20.08
C PRO A 12 63.22 -51.49 19.45
N PRO A 13 63.15 -51.38 18.12
CA PRO A 13 62.38 -50.39 17.35
C PRO A 13 60.89 -50.74 17.13
N VAL A 14 60.22 -51.42 18.08
CA VAL A 14 58.82 -51.87 17.89
C VAL A 14 57.79 -50.82 18.36
N ARG A 15 58.18 -49.78 19.08
CA ARG A 15 57.24 -48.76 19.59
C ARG A 15 56.89 -47.63 18.60
N TYR A 16 57.60 -47.47 17.48
CA TYR A 16 57.34 -46.40 16.50
C TYR A 16 56.31 -46.75 15.41
N ILE A 17 55.99 -48.02 15.23
CA ILE A 17 55.00 -48.46 14.21
C ILE A 17 53.56 -48.32 14.69
N LEU A 18 53.31 -48.34 16.03
CA LEU A 18 51.95 -48.21 16.58
C LEU A 18 51.46 -46.76 16.72
N GLN A 19 52.35 -45.76 16.72
CA GLN A 19 52.00 -44.34 16.78
C GLN A 19 51.72 -43.71 15.40
N LEU A 20 52.15 -44.31 14.30
CA LEU A 20 51.85 -43.86 12.96
C LEU A 20 50.52 -44.38 12.41
N VAL A 21 49.96 -45.46 12.98
CA VAL A 21 48.66 -46.01 12.54
C VAL A 21 47.49 -45.36 13.29
N THR A 22 47.69 -44.83 14.50
CA THR A 22 46.65 -44.08 15.24
C THR A 22 46.53 -42.61 14.84
N GLY A 23 47.55 -42.02 14.15
CA GLY A 23 47.52 -40.67 13.62
C GLY A 23 46.83 -40.57 12.25
N ALA A 24 46.70 -41.66 11.50
CA ALA A 24 46.10 -41.68 10.18
C ALA A 24 44.60 -42.02 10.12
N LEU A 25 43.98 -42.43 11.27
CA LEU A 25 42.54 -42.70 11.36
C LEU A 25 41.72 -41.56 11.99
N ALA A 26 42.38 -40.47 12.40
CA ALA A 26 41.68 -39.31 13.01
C ALA A 26 41.47 -38.16 12.03
N VAL A 27 41.84 -38.27 10.75
CA VAL A 27 41.73 -37.19 9.72
C VAL A 27 40.67 -37.46 8.65
N SER A 28 39.88 -38.53 8.79
CA SER A 28 38.83 -38.87 7.80
C SER A 28 37.41 -38.93 8.38
N LEU A 29 37.13 -38.24 9.51
CA LEU A 29 35.78 -37.80 9.77
C LEU A 29 35.57 -36.52 8.99
N GLY A 30 35.25 -36.71 7.70
CA GLY A 30 35.00 -35.69 6.75
C GLY A 30 33.98 -34.68 7.27
N SER A 31 34.34 -33.42 7.20
CA SER A 31 33.34 -32.38 7.03
C SER A 31 32.38 -32.88 5.96
N ALA A 32 31.17 -33.26 6.34
CA ALA A 32 30.08 -33.29 5.39
C ALA A 32 30.16 -31.94 4.65
N PRO A 33 30.08 -31.86 3.33
CA PRO A 33 29.98 -30.59 2.68
C PRO A 33 28.77 -29.90 3.33
N ALA A 34 28.98 -28.81 4.04
CA ALA A 34 27.91 -27.88 4.33
C ALA A 34 27.30 -27.62 2.96
N LEU A 35 26.05 -28.04 2.73
CA LEU A 35 25.32 -27.70 1.55
C LEU A 35 25.46 -26.18 1.47
N ALA A 36 26.09 -25.68 0.43
CA ALA A 36 26.31 -24.26 0.28
C ALA A 36 24.90 -23.63 0.25
N GLN A 37 24.59 -22.86 1.31
CA GLN A 37 23.37 -22.05 1.34
C GLN A 37 23.37 -21.23 0.06
N ASP A 38 22.21 -21.12 -0.60
CA ASP A 38 22.07 -20.30 -1.80
C ASP A 38 22.49 -18.87 -1.43
N ALA A 39 23.52 -18.34 -2.08
CA ALA A 39 24.07 -17.02 -1.77
C ALA A 39 23.14 -15.87 -2.19
N ARG A 40 22.07 -16.17 -2.95
CA ARG A 40 21.10 -15.17 -3.36
C ARG A 40 20.28 -14.67 -2.18
N PRO A 41 19.97 -13.35 -2.12
CA PRO A 41 19.24 -12.79 -1.00
C PRO A 41 17.79 -13.27 -0.93
N ASN A 42 17.26 -13.40 0.26
CA ASN A 42 15.81 -13.39 0.48
C ASN A 42 15.22 -12.01 0.10
N ILE A 43 13.96 -11.99 -0.26
CA ILE A 43 13.25 -10.76 -0.61
C ILE A 43 11.98 -10.65 0.21
N LEU A 44 11.82 -9.55 0.93
CA LEU A 44 10.61 -9.20 1.67
C LEU A 44 10.06 -7.87 1.17
N ILE A 45 8.87 -7.89 0.55
CA ILE A 45 8.11 -6.67 0.26
C ILE A 45 7.04 -6.50 1.34
N VAL A 46 7.01 -5.34 1.97
CA VAL A 46 5.94 -4.89 2.86
C VAL A 46 5.21 -3.76 2.17
N LEU A 47 3.99 -4.03 1.73
CA LEU A 47 3.13 -3.07 1.05
C LEU A 47 2.04 -2.59 2.00
N PHE A 48 2.01 -1.32 2.27
CA PHE A 48 0.91 -0.64 2.93
C PHE A 48 -0.19 -0.25 1.94
N ASP A 49 -1.36 0.07 2.46
CA ASP A 49 -2.54 0.47 1.71
C ASP A 49 -2.93 1.89 2.13
N ASP A 50 -2.94 2.84 1.19
CA ASP A 50 -3.32 4.24 1.40
C ASP A 50 -2.40 5.06 2.31
N VAL A 51 -1.11 4.74 2.39
CA VAL A 51 -0.15 5.52 3.20
C VAL A 51 0.37 6.72 2.41
N GLY A 52 0.20 7.91 2.99
CA GLY A 52 0.69 9.16 2.41
C GLY A 52 2.20 9.35 2.54
N PHE A 53 2.74 10.29 1.75
CA PHE A 53 4.18 10.55 1.67
C PHE A 53 4.85 10.82 3.03
N THR A 54 4.15 11.49 3.95
CA THR A 54 4.70 11.84 5.26
C THR A 54 4.11 11.02 6.41
N ASP A 55 3.68 9.77 6.17
CA ASP A 55 3.05 8.96 7.21
C ASP A 55 4.01 7.99 7.93
N PHE A 56 5.24 7.77 7.43
CA PHE A 56 6.28 7.10 8.21
C PHE A 56 7.09 8.09 9.05
N GLY A 57 7.55 7.70 10.23
CA GLY A 57 8.38 8.53 11.11
C GLY A 57 9.62 9.06 10.40
N ALA A 58 10.33 8.21 9.64
CA ALA A 58 11.46 8.59 8.81
C ALA A 58 11.12 9.63 7.75
N TYR A 59 9.85 9.76 7.35
CA TYR A 59 9.35 10.79 6.42
C TYR A 59 8.67 11.98 7.12
N GLY A 60 8.74 12.05 8.44
CA GLY A 60 8.28 13.21 9.22
C GLY A 60 6.89 13.07 9.83
N SER A 61 6.35 11.86 9.98
CA SER A 61 5.07 11.58 10.63
C SER A 61 5.04 11.94 12.11
N ASP A 62 3.83 12.06 12.64
CA ASP A 62 3.53 12.03 14.06
C ASP A 62 3.26 10.59 14.56
N SER A 63 3.05 9.65 13.64
CA SER A 63 2.92 8.21 13.96
C SER A 63 4.28 7.59 14.28
N ARG A 64 4.32 6.70 15.26
CA ARG A 64 5.54 6.02 15.69
C ARG A 64 5.79 4.79 14.82
N THR A 65 6.89 4.79 14.06
CA THR A 65 7.28 3.69 13.19
C THR A 65 8.75 3.28 13.41
N PRO A 66 9.17 2.95 14.66
CA PRO A 66 10.58 2.77 14.98
C PRO A 66 11.27 1.65 14.20
N ASN A 67 10.56 0.60 13.79
CA ASN A 67 11.12 -0.52 13.02
C ASN A 67 11.36 -0.12 11.56
N ILE A 68 10.40 0.58 10.93
CA ILE A 68 10.54 1.16 9.59
C ILE A 68 11.65 2.21 9.59
N ASP A 69 11.69 3.08 10.60
CA ASP A 69 12.70 4.12 10.74
C ASP A 69 14.12 3.53 10.91
N ALA A 70 14.24 2.38 11.57
CA ALA A 70 15.51 1.67 11.71
C ALA A 70 16.00 1.13 10.35
N LEU A 71 15.12 0.55 9.54
CA LEU A 71 15.43 0.12 8.18
C LEU A 71 15.81 1.30 7.28
N ALA A 72 15.08 2.42 7.37
CA ALA A 72 15.37 3.63 6.63
C ALA A 72 16.79 4.18 6.91
N ARG A 73 17.27 4.05 8.15
CA ARG A 73 18.66 4.43 8.51
C ARG A 73 19.72 3.47 7.98
N ARG A 74 19.36 2.20 7.74
CA ARG A 74 20.30 1.16 7.24
C ARG A 74 20.40 1.12 5.72
N GLY A 75 19.44 1.67 4.99
CA GLY A 75 19.31 1.55 3.55
C GLY A 75 19.12 2.88 2.84
N ALA A 76 18.28 2.89 1.82
CA ALA A 76 17.92 4.02 0.99
C ALA A 76 16.47 4.44 1.24
N MET A 77 16.24 5.73 1.37
CA MET A 77 14.91 6.38 1.42
C MET A 77 14.66 7.11 0.11
N LEU A 78 13.73 6.61 -0.72
CA LEU A 78 13.44 7.26 -1.98
C LEU A 78 12.42 8.40 -1.76
N SER A 79 12.82 9.61 -2.10
CA SER A 79 11.94 10.77 -1.99
C SER A 79 11.10 11.01 -3.25
N ARG A 80 11.35 10.27 -4.34
CA ARG A 80 10.65 10.37 -5.63
C ARG A 80 10.26 8.98 -6.15
N TYR A 81 9.56 8.20 -5.32
CA TYR A 81 8.95 6.94 -5.76
C TYR A 81 7.48 7.18 -6.10
N TYR A 82 7.07 6.67 -7.25
CA TYR A 82 5.79 6.93 -7.86
C TYR A 82 5.01 5.65 -8.12
N THR A 83 3.75 5.64 -7.69
CA THR A 83 2.80 4.55 -7.86
C THR A 83 1.60 5.02 -8.68
N SER A 84 0.69 4.11 -9.04
CA SER A 84 -0.62 4.52 -9.56
C SER A 84 -1.47 5.16 -8.44
N PRO A 85 -2.37 6.10 -8.74
CA PRO A 85 -3.21 6.71 -7.71
C PRO A 85 -4.39 5.82 -7.28
N PHE A 86 -4.40 4.53 -7.70
CA PHE A 86 -5.43 3.53 -7.38
C PHE A 86 -4.80 2.21 -6.99
N CYS A 87 -5.31 1.56 -5.94
CA CYS A 87 -4.71 0.36 -5.37
C CYS A 87 -4.63 -0.84 -6.35
N GLY A 88 -5.73 -1.24 -6.99
CA GLY A 88 -5.73 -2.39 -7.90
C GLY A 88 -4.74 -2.26 -9.07
N PRO A 89 -4.80 -1.15 -9.85
CA PRO A 89 -3.81 -0.84 -10.87
C PRO A 89 -2.36 -0.82 -10.35
N SER A 90 -2.11 -0.15 -9.22
CA SER A 90 -0.77 -0.06 -8.63
C SER A 90 -0.23 -1.44 -8.23
N ARG A 91 -1.06 -2.27 -7.60
CA ARG A 91 -0.71 -3.64 -7.19
C ARG A 91 -0.39 -4.53 -8.40
N ALA A 92 -1.19 -4.41 -9.48
CA ALA A 92 -0.90 -5.11 -10.73
C ALA A 92 0.46 -4.70 -11.32
N MET A 93 0.77 -3.39 -11.36
CA MET A 93 2.06 -2.87 -11.81
C MET A 93 3.21 -3.38 -10.92
N LEU A 94 3.03 -3.37 -9.60
CA LEU A 94 4.03 -3.81 -8.63
C LEU A 94 4.40 -5.29 -8.79
N VAL A 95 3.42 -6.16 -9.02
CA VAL A 95 3.68 -7.60 -9.08
C VAL A 95 4.04 -8.09 -10.49
N THR A 96 3.81 -7.30 -11.54
CA THR A 96 4.09 -7.70 -12.93
C THR A 96 5.26 -6.96 -13.56
N GLY A 97 5.60 -5.75 -13.08
CA GLY A 97 6.55 -4.84 -13.73
C GLY A 97 6.04 -4.26 -15.05
N MET A 98 4.75 -4.44 -15.37
CA MET A 98 4.09 -3.97 -16.59
C MET A 98 3.17 -2.79 -16.27
N ASP A 99 2.83 -1.99 -17.28
CA ASP A 99 1.83 -0.95 -17.15
C ASP A 99 0.45 -1.54 -16.82
N ASN A 100 -0.36 -0.82 -16.03
CA ASN A 100 -1.67 -1.28 -15.59
C ASN A 100 -2.62 -1.63 -16.75
N HIS A 101 -2.59 -0.89 -17.87
CA HIS A 101 -3.40 -1.21 -19.05
C HIS A 101 -2.91 -2.48 -19.74
N GLN A 102 -1.60 -2.70 -19.80
CA GLN A 102 -1.04 -3.94 -20.36
C GLN A 102 -1.41 -5.17 -19.52
N THR A 103 -1.77 -4.98 -18.26
CA THR A 103 -2.26 -6.04 -17.37
C THR A 103 -3.79 -6.14 -17.31
N GLY A 104 -4.51 -5.35 -18.09
CA GLY A 104 -5.97 -5.31 -18.05
C GLY A 104 -6.56 -4.56 -16.85
N MET A 105 -5.74 -3.86 -16.05
CA MET A 105 -6.15 -3.15 -14.83
C MET A 105 -6.15 -1.63 -15.05
N GLY A 106 -6.74 -1.15 -16.16
CA GLY A 106 -6.84 0.28 -16.50
C GLY A 106 -7.68 1.11 -15.52
N THR A 107 -8.37 0.47 -14.57
CA THR A 107 -9.13 1.11 -13.49
C THR A 107 -9.36 0.11 -12.35
N LEU A 108 -10.21 0.47 -11.35
CA LEU A 108 -10.70 -0.47 -10.34
C LEU A 108 -11.88 -1.29 -10.88
N VAL A 109 -12.05 -2.50 -10.36
CA VAL A 109 -13.19 -3.37 -10.69
C VAL A 109 -14.54 -2.72 -10.34
N GLU A 110 -14.56 -1.89 -9.30
CA GLU A 110 -15.73 -1.14 -8.88
C GLU A 110 -16.09 0.01 -9.81
N THR A 111 -15.13 0.53 -10.58
CA THR A 111 -15.30 1.71 -11.43
C THR A 111 -15.28 1.40 -12.93
N VAL A 112 -14.93 0.17 -13.32
CA VAL A 112 -14.94 -0.23 -14.73
C VAL A 112 -16.36 -0.22 -15.29
N LYS A 113 -16.55 0.45 -16.41
CA LYS A 113 -17.80 0.45 -17.17
C LYS A 113 -17.95 -0.85 -17.95
N PRO A 114 -19.18 -1.39 -18.10
CA PRO A 114 -19.41 -2.64 -18.83
C PRO A 114 -18.85 -2.61 -20.28
N GLU A 115 -18.97 -1.49 -20.96
CA GLU A 115 -18.50 -1.30 -22.35
C GLU A 115 -16.97 -1.33 -22.48
N LEU A 116 -16.23 -0.97 -21.42
CA LEU A 116 -14.77 -1.02 -21.42
C LEU A 116 -14.21 -2.42 -21.24
N ARG A 117 -14.96 -3.35 -20.65
CA ARG A 117 -14.50 -4.71 -20.35
C ARG A 117 -14.10 -5.53 -21.57
N SER A 118 -14.58 -5.16 -22.76
CA SER A 118 -14.15 -5.76 -24.02
C SER A 118 -12.80 -5.26 -24.52
N SER A 119 -12.28 -4.17 -23.94
CA SER A 119 -10.97 -3.62 -24.26
C SER A 119 -9.90 -4.33 -23.43
N PRO A 120 -8.79 -4.80 -24.02
CA PRO A 120 -7.76 -5.57 -23.30
C PRO A 120 -7.23 -4.87 -22.05
N GLY A 121 -7.08 -3.55 -22.08
CA GLY A 121 -6.62 -2.75 -20.93
C GLY A 121 -7.58 -2.67 -19.75
N TYR A 122 -8.79 -3.24 -19.84
CA TYR A 122 -9.88 -3.12 -18.84
C TYR A 122 -10.60 -4.45 -18.57
N SER A 123 -9.96 -5.58 -18.89
CA SER A 123 -10.55 -6.92 -18.73
C SER A 123 -10.82 -7.30 -17.27
N MET A 124 -10.10 -6.73 -16.32
CA MET A 124 -10.11 -7.04 -14.87
C MET A 124 -9.78 -8.51 -14.55
N THR A 125 -9.29 -9.26 -15.53
CA THR A 125 -8.89 -10.66 -15.38
C THR A 125 -7.58 -10.91 -16.11
N TRP A 126 -6.77 -11.79 -15.57
CA TRP A 126 -5.52 -12.24 -16.21
C TRP A 126 -5.73 -13.58 -16.90
N ASP A 127 -5.04 -13.77 -18.02
CA ASP A 127 -4.87 -15.11 -18.56
C ASP A 127 -3.80 -15.87 -17.75
N ARG A 128 -3.79 -17.20 -17.87
CA ARG A 128 -2.82 -18.05 -17.16
C ARG A 128 -1.37 -17.87 -17.62
N GLY A 129 -1.15 -17.14 -18.69
CA GLY A 129 0.17 -16.78 -19.20
C GLY A 129 0.77 -15.55 -18.52
N GLN A 130 -0.04 -14.78 -17.78
CA GLN A 130 0.44 -13.61 -17.06
C GLN A 130 1.54 -14.01 -16.07
N LYS A 131 2.71 -13.39 -16.21
CA LYS A 131 3.82 -13.59 -15.29
C LYS A 131 3.82 -12.53 -14.21
N THR A 132 4.12 -12.94 -13.01
CA THR A 132 4.32 -12.07 -11.86
C THR A 132 5.73 -12.27 -11.30
N ILE A 133 6.18 -11.39 -10.43
CA ILE A 133 7.43 -11.58 -9.69
C ILE A 133 7.41 -12.92 -8.93
N GLY A 134 6.27 -13.33 -8.37
CA GLY A 134 6.11 -14.64 -7.73
C GLY A 134 6.41 -15.79 -8.68
N SER A 135 5.84 -15.76 -9.91
CA SER A 135 6.08 -16.82 -10.90
C SER A 135 7.51 -16.83 -11.44
N LEU A 136 8.15 -15.67 -11.57
CA LEU A 136 9.53 -15.55 -12.06
C LEU A 136 10.52 -16.03 -11.00
N LEU A 137 10.37 -15.62 -9.75
CA LEU A 137 11.21 -16.06 -8.64
C LEU A 137 10.98 -17.53 -8.30
N SER A 138 9.74 -18.04 -8.35
CA SER A 138 9.47 -19.46 -8.16
C SER A 138 10.15 -20.32 -9.24
N ALA A 139 10.13 -19.88 -10.50
CA ALA A 139 10.86 -20.56 -11.59
C ALA A 139 12.38 -20.52 -11.40
N ALA A 140 12.91 -19.52 -10.70
CA ALA A 140 14.31 -19.39 -10.33
C ALA A 140 14.68 -20.14 -9.04
N GLY A 141 13.77 -20.89 -8.44
CA GLY A 141 14.02 -21.73 -7.26
C GLY A 141 13.74 -21.06 -5.92
N TYR A 142 13.15 -19.86 -5.90
CA TYR A 142 12.69 -19.23 -4.67
C TYR A 142 11.42 -19.91 -4.14
N GLN A 143 11.27 -19.95 -2.83
CA GLN A 143 9.99 -20.18 -2.17
C GLN A 143 9.19 -18.88 -2.16
N THR A 144 7.91 -18.93 -2.49
CA THR A 144 7.13 -17.71 -2.76
C THR A 144 5.86 -17.65 -1.93
N TYR A 145 5.74 -16.60 -1.12
CA TYR A 145 4.71 -16.43 -0.11
C TYR A 145 4.02 -15.08 -0.23
N VAL A 146 2.69 -15.03 -0.04
CA VAL A 146 1.96 -13.79 0.07
C VAL A 146 0.90 -13.87 1.17
N THR A 147 0.83 -12.81 2.00
CA THR A 147 -0.25 -12.65 2.98
C THR A 147 -0.82 -11.23 2.91
N GLY A 148 -2.15 -11.11 3.04
CA GLY A 148 -2.85 -9.83 3.13
C GLY A 148 -3.71 -9.46 1.95
N LYS A 149 -3.89 -8.16 1.69
CA LYS A 149 -4.73 -7.67 0.61
C LYS A 149 -4.10 -7.97 -0.75
N TRP A 150 -4.86 -8.70 -1.58
CA TRP A 150 -4.49 -8.90 -2.99
C TRP A 150 -5.11 -7.84 -3.88
N GLY A 151 -6.43 -7.84 -4.02
CA GLY A 151 -7.20 -6.74 -4.61
C GLY A 151 -6.86 -6.43 -6.07
N ILE A 152 -6.54 -7.44 -6.88
CA ILE A 152 -6.18 -7.27 -8.29
C ILE A 152 -7.29 -7.88 -9.16
N GLY A 153 -8.11 -7.01 -9.78
CA GLY A 153 -9.17 -7.40 -10.69
C GLY A 153 -10.40 -8.01 -10.02
N GLU A 154 -11.08 -8.91 -10.74
CA GLU A 154 -12.31 -9.56 -10.27
C GLU A 154 -12.02 -10.55 -9.13
N THR A 155 -12.86 -10.50 -8.11
CA THR A 155 -12.74 -11.39 -6.95
C THR A 155 -12.72 -12.87 -7.36
N GLY A 156 -11.69 -13.58 -6.95
CA GLY A 156 -11.47 -15.00 -7.23
C GLY A 156 -10.91 -15.31 -8.63
N ALA A 157 -10.72 -14.30 -9.49
CA ALA A 157 -10.26 -14.51 -10.86
C ALA A 157 -8.73 -14.53 -11.00
N ASN A 158 -8.02 -13.72 -10.19
CA ASN A 158 -6.57 -13.52 -10.30
C ASN A 158 -5.84 -13.91 -9.02
N LEU A 159 -6.21 -15.03 -8.40
CA LEU A 159 -5.63 -15.43 -7.11
C LEU A 159 -4.13 -15.72 -7.22
N PRO A 160 -3.31 -15.32 -6.24
CA PRO A 160 -1.86 -15.47 -6.31
C PRO A 160 -1.37 -16.90 -6.47
N SER A 161 -2.14 -17.90 -5.98
CA SER A 161 -1.86 -19.32 -6.18
C SER A 161 -1.82 -19.75 -7.67
N ASP A 162 -2.56 -19.04 -8.54
CA ASP A 162 -2.54 -19.30 -9.99
C ASP A 162 -1.38 -18.59 -10.69
N PHE A 163 -0.72 -17.66 -10.02
CA PHE A 163 0.31 -16.78 -10.58
C PHE A 163 1.66 -16.87 -9.86
N GLY A 164 1.97 -18.06 -9.33
CA GLY A 164 3.32 -18.45 -8.90
C GLY A 164 3.65 -18.22 -7.43
N PHE A 165 2.67 -17.92 -6.58
CA PHE A 165 2.85 -17.98 -5.13
C PHE A 165 2.50 -19.37 -4.61
N GLN A 166 3.47 -20.04 -3.99
CA GLN A 166 3.33 -21.40 -3.47
C GLN A 166 2.45 -21.46 -2.23
N ARG A 167 2.50 -20.41 -1.41
CA ARG A 167 1.60 -20.23 -0.27
C ARG A 167 0.98 -18.85 -0.33
N SER A 168 -0.28 -18.77 -0.04
CA SER A 168 -1.02 -17.51 -0.06
C SER A 168 -2.14 -17.50 0.99
N TYR A 169 -2.26 -16.40 1.76
CA TYR A 169 -3.38 -16.13 2.66
C TYR A 169 -3.87 -14.72 2.42
N VAL A 170 -4.89 -14.57 1.59
CA VAL A 170 -5.22 -13.26 1.01
C VAL A 170 -6.68 -12.88 1.15
N MET A 171 -6.89 -11.58 1.40
CA MET A 171 -8.14 -10.89 1.17
C MET A 171 -8.21 -10.48 -0.29
N ASP A 172 -9.18 -10.98 -1.03
CA ASP A 172 -9.40 -10.61 -2.43
C ASP A 172 -10.61 -9.70 -2.56
N ALA A 173 -10.40 -8.45 -2.19
CA ALA A 173 -11.35 -7.35 -2.22
C ALA A 173 -10.59 -6.01 -2.16
N THR A 174 -11.31 -4.90 -2.41
CA THR A 174 -10.74 -3.54 -2.29
C THR A 174 -10.41 -3.15 -0.86
N GLY A 175 -11.06 -3.75 0.14
CA GLY A 175 -10.83 -3.53 1.56
C GLY A 175 -11.91 -4.18 2.43
N GLY A 176 -11.68 -4.25 3.72
CA GLY A 176 -12.62 -4.82 4.69
C GLY A 176 -12.23 -4.52 6.12
N SER A 177 -13.07 -4.93 7.07
CA SER A 177 -12.79 -4.80 8.49
C SER A 177 -11.44 -5.47 8.85
N ASN A 178 -10.72 -4.83 9.77
CA ASN A 178 -9.46 -5.37 10.28
C ASN A 178 -9.66 -6.49 11.33
N TYR A 179 -10.89 -6.74 11.75
CA TYR A 179 -11.22 -7.72 12.80
C TYR A 179 -12.09 -8.87 12.32
N ASP A 180 -12.78 -8.71 11.18
CA ASP A 180 -13.71 -9.70 10.65
C ASP A 180 -13.89 -9.58 9.12
N ARG A 181 -14.89 -10.26 8.55
CA ARG A 181 -15.17 -10.22 7.10
C ARG A 181 -16.19 -9.14 6.71
N ARG A 182 -16.43 -8.14 7.54
CA ARG A 182 -17.37 -7.06 7.26
C ARG A 182 -16.83 -6.17 6.13
N PRO A 183 -17.61 -5.93 5.07
CA PRO A 183 -17.22 -4.99 4.03
C PRO A 183 -17.35 -3.55 4.52
N TYR A 184 -16.55 -2.65 3.97
CA TYR A 184 -16.69 -1.21 4.22
C TYR A 184 -17.60 -0.53 3.19
N LEU A 185 -17.78 -1.14 2.02
CA LEU A 185 -18.66 -0.62 0.98
C LEU A 185 -20.10 -1.06 1.20
N PRO A 186 -21.08 -0.13 1.18
CA PRO A 186 -22.49 -0.48 1.31
C PRO A 186 -22.96 -1.36 0.16
N GLY A 187 -23.87 -2.29 0.44
CA GLY A 187 -24.43 -3.18 -0.57
C GLY A 187 -23.62 -4.46 -0.86
N TYR A 188 -22.47 -4.65 -0.22
CA TYR A 188 -21.75 -5.92 -0.19
C TYR A 188 -22.13 -6.73 1.05
N GLU A 189 -22.06 -8.07 0.99
CA GLU A 189 -22.43 -8.92 2.11
C GLU A 189 -21.25 -9.25 3.01
N LYS A 190 -20.14 -9.72 2.43
CA LYS A 190 -18.90 -10.07 3.14
C LYS A 190 -17.69 -9.99 2.23
N VAL A 191 -16.52 -9.85 2.84
CA VAL A 191 -15.22 -9.85 2.17
C VAL A 191 -14.75 -11.30 1.97
N SER A 192 -14.23 -11.58 0.78
CA SER A 192 -13.69 -12.90 0.43
C SER A 192 -12.25 -13.05 0.86
N TRP A 193 -11.95 -14.17 1.54
CA TRP A 193 -10.61 -14.57 1.94
C TRP A 193 -10.28 -15.94 1.36
N PHE A 194 -9.03 -16.12 0.95
CA PHE A 194 -8.54 -17.35 0.33
C PHE A 194 -7.21 -17.76 0.96
N GLU A 195 -7.03 -19.06 1.19
CA GLU A 195 -5.75 -19.68 1.52
C GLU A 195 -5.42 -20.71 0.43
N ASP A 196 -4.26 -20.53 -0.22
CA ASP A 196 -3.78 -21.37 -1.32
C ASP A 196 -4.86 -21.62 -2.40
N GLY A 197 -5.56 -20.54 -2.78
CA GLY A 197 -6.62 -20.56 -3.79
C GLY A 197 -7.99 -21.07 -3.32
N LYS A 198 -8.14 -21.45 -2.04
CA LYS A 198 -9.40 -21.97 -1.49
C LYS A 198 -10.02 -20.96 -0.53
N PRO A 199 -11.36 -20.78 -0.54
CA PRO A 199 -12.03 -19.95 0.44
C PRO A 199 -11.73 -20.38 1.87
N VAL A 200 -11.46 -19.40 2.76
CA VAL A 200 -11.13 -19.64 4.17
C VAL A 200 -11.95 -18.73 5.09
N GLU A 201 -12.27 -19.20 6.29
CA GLU A 201 -12.85 -18.38 7.34
C GLU A 201 -11.75 -17.81 8.23
N LEU A 202 -11.99 -16.61 8.78
CA LEU A 202 -11.04 -15.95 9.66
C LEU A 202 -11.10 -16.54 11.08
N PRO A 203 -9.97 -16.62 11.82
CA PRO A 203 -9.97 -16.97 13.23
C PRO A 203 -10.76 -15.96 14.07
N LYS A 204 -11.29 -16.39 15.22
CA LYS A 204 -12.15 -15.55 16.07
C LYS A 204 -11.43 -14.32 16.66
N ASP A 205 -10.13 -14.43 16.86
CA ASP A 205 -9.27 -13.38 17.41
C ASP A 205 -8.50 -12.62 16.31
N PHE A 206 -9.00 -12.65 15.08
CA PHE A 206 -8.37 -12.02 13.93
C PHE A 206 -8.17 -10.51 14.16
N TYR A 207 -6.95 -10.04 13.93
CA TYR A 207 -6.61 -8.65 13.68
C TYR A 207 -5.61 -8.61 12.52
N SER A 208 -5.95 -7.91 11.43
CA SER A 208 -5.28 -8.05 10.13
C SER A 208 -3.75 -7.96 10.24
N SER A 209 -3.19 -6.86 10.77
CA SER A 209 -1.73 -6.66 10.82
C SER A 209 -1.01 -7.75 11.62
N ARG A 210 -1.61 -8.24 12.72
CA ARG A 210 -1.06 -9.36 13.51
C ARG A 210 -1.16 -10.67 12.75
N SER A 211 -2.37 -11.02 12.31
CA SER A 211 -2.65 -12.34 11.75
C SER A 211 -1.94 -12.59 10.42
N LEU A 212 -1.73 -11.52 9.61
CA LEU A 212 -0.98 -11.59 8.36
C LEU A 212 0.49 -11.86 8.60
N VAL A 213 1.09 -11.21 9.61
CA VAL A 213 2.48 -11.45 10.01
C VAL A 213 2.63 -12.86 10.59
N ASP A 214 1.72 -13.30 11.48
CA ASP A 214 1.76 -14.64 12.04
C ASP A 214 1.70 -15.72 10.95
N LYS A 215 0.83 -15.54 9.95
CA LYS A 215 0.71 -16.46 8.83
C LYS A 215 1.94 -16.42 7.90
N LEU A 216 2.56 -15.26 7.71
CA LEU A 216 3.78 -15.15 6.91
C LEU A 216 4.97 -15.83 7.60
N ILE A 217 5.10 -15.67 8.92
CA ILE A 217 6.10 -16.39 9.73
C ILE A 217 5.88 -17.91 9.61
N GLU A 218 4.62 -18.38 9.78
CA GLU A 218 4.28 -19.80 9.58
C GLU A 218 4.75 -20.34 8.21
N TYR A 219 4.59 -19.55 7.14
CA TYR A 219 5.00 -19.96 5.80
C TYR A 219 6.52 -19.99 5.64
N ILE A 220 7.23 -19.01 6.20
CA ILE A 220 8.69 -18.96 6.18
C ILE A 220 9.26 -20.15 6.95
N ASP A 221 8.77 -20.41 8.18
CA ASP A 221 9.23 -21.53 9.02
C ASP A 221 8.91 -22.90 8.41
N GLY A 222 7.82 -23.00 7.67
CA GLY A 222 7.44 -24.22 6.95
C GLY A 222 8.19 -24.44 5.64
N GLY A 223 9.07 -23.52 5.27
CA GLY A 223 9.88 -23.57 4.06
C GLY A 223 11.05 -24.54 4.13
N LYS A 224 11.91 -24.50 3.10
CA LYS A 224 13.13 -25.28 3.02
C LYS A 224 14.32 -24.37 3.30
N ASP A 225 15.10 -24.68 4.31
CA ASP A 225 16.24 -23.87 4.79
C ASP A 225 17.31 -23.59 3.71
N GLU A 226 17.37 -24.42 2.67
CA GLU A 226 18.39 -24.33 1.61
C GLU A 226 17.99 -23.45 0.42
N GLN A 227 16.75 -22.91 0.41
CA GLN A 227 16.23 -22.10 -0.70
C GLN A 227 15.89 -20.70 -0.23
N PRO A 228 16.28 -19.66 -0.98
CA PRO A 228 15.87 -18.31 -0.66
C PRO A 228 14.34 -18.17 -0.79
N PHE A 229 13.77 -17.24 -0.05
CA PHE A 229 12.33 -16.95 -0.13
C PHE A 229 12.06 -15.56 -0.71
N PHE A 230 10.92 -15.46 -1.37
CA PHE A 230 10.23 -14.21 -1.68
C PHE A 230 8.95 -14.13 -0.86
N ALA A 231 8.88 -13.20 0.06
CA ALA A 231 7.74 -12.95 0.93
C ALA A 231 7.10 -11.60 0.60
N PHE A 232 5.77 -11.60 0.38
CA PHE A 232 5.00 -10.39 0.12
C PHE A 232 3.96 -10.20 1.23
N LEU A 233 4.26 -9.31 2.18
CA LEU A 233 3.34 -8.86 3.23
C LEU A 233 2.54 -7.66 2.73
N SER A 234 1.30 -7.88 2.34
CA SER A 234 0.41 -6.86 1.80
C SER A 234 -0.64 -6.45 2.84
N LEU A 235 -0.31 -5.43 3.64
CA LEU A 235 -1.15 -4.98 4.75
C LEU A 235 -2.44 -4.30 4.25
N GLN A 236 -3.48 -4.29 5.09
CA GLN A 236 -4.65 -3.43 4.94
C GLN A 236 -4.45 -2.05 5.60
N ALA A 237 -3.41 -1.88 6.41
CA ALA A 237 -3.10 -0.61 7.06
C ALA A 237 -2.57 0.39 6.01
N VAL A 238 -3.15 1.60 5.92
CA VAL A 238 -4.16 2.23 6.78
C VAL A 238 -5.49 2.47 6.05
N HIS A 239 -5.85 1.57 5.14
CA HIS A 239 -7.07 1.68 4.33
C HIS A 239 -8.34 1.70 5.20
N ILE A 240 -9.38 2.35 4.71
CA ILE A 240 -10.73 2.32 5.31
C ILE A 240 -11.30 0.87 5.38
N PRO A 241 -11.90 0.46 6.52
CA PRO A 241 -12.04 1.21 7.76
C PRO A 241 -10.73 1.28 8.54
N VAL A 242 -10.33 2.48 8.96
CA VAL A 242 -9.19 2.60 9.87
C VAL A 242 -9.59 2.07 11.24
N GLN A 243 -8.86 1.06 11.71
CA GLN A 243 -9.15 0.33 12.95
C GLN A 243 -7.86 -0.13 13.61
N ALA A 244 -7.75 0.01 14.92
CA ALA A 244 -6.56 -0.36 15.69
C ALA A 244 -6.90 -0.80 17.11
N PRO A 245 -6.00 -1.49 17.83
CA PRO A 245 -6.13 -1.72 19.25
C PRO A 245 -6.29 -0.39 20.02
N VAL A 246 -7.20 -0.37 21.01
CA VAL A 246 -7.60 0.85 21.71
C VAL A 246 -6.45 1.52 22.46
N ASP A 247 -5.55 0.74 23.05
CA ASP A 247 -4.34 1.20 23.74
C ASP A 247 -3.41 1.99 22.81
N LEU A 248 -3.26 1.55 21.56
CA LEU A 248 -2.49 2.26 20.56
C LEU A 248 -3.20 3.54 20.07
N ILE A 249 -4.52 3.51 19.95
CA ILE A 249 -5.28 4.72 19.62
C ILE A 249 -5.13 5.77 20.71
N ASP A 250 -5.30 5.35 21.97
CA ASP A 250 -5.27 6.24 23.15
C ASP A 250 -3.87 6.80 23.44
N ALA A 251 -2.82 6.12 22.97
CA ALA A 251 -1.45 6.60 23.04
C ALA A 251 -1.21 7.91 22.26
N TYR A 252 -2.13 8.28 21.35
CA TYR A 252 -2.09 9.53 20.57
C TYR A 252 -3.07 10.61 21.08
N ASN A 253 -3.65 10.45 22.27
CA ASN A 253 -4.53 11.48 22.85
C ASN A 253 -3.83 12.84 22.89
N GLY A 254 -4.50 13.88 22.37
CA GLY A 254 -3.97 15.24 22.29
C GLY A 254 -3.01 15.52 21.13
N THR A 255 -2.46 14.51 20.46
CA THR A 255 -1.47 14.71 19.39
C THR A 255 -2.02 15.50 18.21
N PHE A 256 -3.27 15.28 17.85
CA PHE A 256 -3.92 15.85 16.66
C PHE A 256 -4.85 17.03 16.95
N ASP A 257 -4.87 17.52 18.18
CA ASP A 257 -5.76 18.62 18.62
C ASP A 257 -5.39 19.98 17.98
N ARG A 258 -4.17 20.13 17.46
CA ARG A 258 -3.71 21.30 16.72
C ARG A 258 -4.39 21.47 15.35
N GLY A 259 -4.99 20.41 14.84
CA GLY A 259 -5.73 20.37 13.60
C GLY A 259 -4.87 20.26 12.33
N TRP A 260 -5.55 19.99 11.25
CA TRP A 260 -4.90 19.68 9.96
C TRP A 260 -4.18 20.87 9.33
N ASP A 261 -4.67 22.12 9.50
CA ASP A 261 -4.01 23.29 8.90
C ASP A 261 -2.59 23.47 9.46
N ALA A 262 -2.44 23.39 10.79
CA ALA A 262 -1.15 23.50 11.47
C ALA A 262 -0.24 22.30 11.17
N MET A 263 -0.80 21.07 11.28
CA MET A 263 0.00 19.86 11.13
C MET A 263 0.49 19.63 9.71
N ARG A 264 -0.27 20.08 8.71
CA ARG A 264 0.14 20.05 7.32
C ARG A 264 1.38 20.88 7.08
N ALA A 265 1.44 22.10 7.63
CA ALA A 265 2.62 22.98 7.55
C ALA A 265 3.82 22.42 8.35
N GLU A 266 3.56 21.80 9.51
CA GLU A 266 4.61 21.16 10.31
C GLU A 266 5.23 19.95 9.59
N ARG A 267 4.41 19.10 8.95
CA ARG A 267 4.90 17.97 8.16
C ARG A 267 5.73 18.42 6.96
N GLN A 268 5.30 19.48 6.25
CA GLN A 268 6.11 20.11 5.21
C GLN A 268 7.47 20.57 5.77
N SER A 269 7.48 21.28 6.89
CA SER A 269 8.69 21.76 7.53
C SER A 269 9.65 20.61 7.89
N ARG A 270 9.10 19.50 8.40
CA ARG A 270 9.87 18.29 8.69
C ARG A 270 10.41 17.63 7.42
N ALA A 271 9.61 17.51 6.36
CA ALA A 271 10.03 16.95 5.08
C ALA A 271 11.16 17.77 4.44
N ILE A 272 11.12 19.11 4.51
CA ILE A 272 12.22 19.99 4.09
C ILE A 272 13.47 19.73 4.92
N LYS A 273 13.34 19.70 6.25
CA LYS A 273 14.47 19.46 7.16
C LYS A 273 15.14 18.10 6.94
N LEU A 274 14.37 17.10 6.59
CA LEU A 274 14.85 15.74 6.28
C LEU A 274 15.46 15.63 4.87
N GLY A 275 15.36 16.68 4.03
CA GLY A 275 15.84 16.64 2.65
C GLY A 275 14.96 15.85 1.69
N LEU A 276 13.73 15.52 2.09
CA LEU A 276 12.77 14.76 1.27
C LEU A 276 12.16 15.58 0.15
N VAL A 277 12.10 16.90 0.34
CA VAL A 277 11.63 17.89 -0.64
C VAL A 277 12.54 19.13 -0.62
N PRO A 278 12.61 19.89 -1.72
CA PRO A 278 13.44 21.11 -1.79
C PRO A 278 13.05 22.14 -0.73
N PRO A 279 14.00 22.97 -0.25
CA PRO A 279 13.70 24.06 0.68
C PRO A 279 12.72 25.10 0.14
N THR A 280 12.62 25.20 -1.19
CA THR A 280 11.71 26.10 -1.91
C THR A 280 10.28 25.58 -2.02
N THR A 281 10.02 24.35 -1.56
CA THR A 281 8.71 23.72 -1.68
C THR A 281 7.61 24.57 -1.05
N THR A 282 6.67 25.00 -1.86
CA THR A 282 5.44 25.65 -1.40
C THR A 282 4.41 24.59 -1.03
N LEU A 283 3.71 24.81 0.08
CA LEU A 283 2.61 23.94 0.49
C LEU A 283 1.48 24.03 -0.54
N ALA A 284 1.08 22.90 -1.11
CA ALA A 284 0.01 22.87 -2.09
C ALA A 284 -1.29 23.48 -1.56
N PRO A 285 -2.11 24.13 -2.40
CA PRO A 285 -3.44 24.59 -1.97
C PRO A 285 -4.31 23.39 -1.60
N VAL A 286 -5.25 23.61 -0.67
CA VAL A 286 -6.30 22.62 -0.38
C VAL A 286 -7.54 22.93 -1.22
N PRO A 287 -8.30 21.91 -1.66
CA PRO A 287 -9.58 22.11 -2.31
C PRO A 287 -10.56 22.94 -1.45
N ASP A 288 -11.36 23.81 -2.07
CA ASP A 288 -12.32 24.69 -1.40
C ASP A 288 -13.34 23.97 -0.50
N VAL A 289 -13.56 22.69 -0.77
CA VAL A 289 -14.48 21.85 0.05
C VAL A 289 -13.88 21.40 1.38
N HIS A 290 -12.56 21.61 1.59
CA HIS A 290 -11.94 21.30 2.88
C HIS A 290 -12.43 22.28 3.93
N ARG A 291 -12.88 21.73 5.05
CA ARG A 291 -13.30 22.51 6.21
C ARG A 291 -12.06 23.14 6.86
N LYS A 292 -12.19 24.36 7.33
CA LYS A 292 -11.14 24.96 8.16
C LYS A 292 -11.27 24.46 9.59
N TRP A 293 -10.15 24.07 10.19
CA TRP A 293 -10.15 23.53 11.56
C TRP A 293 -10.82 24.47 12.57
N ASP A 294 -10.53 25.76 12.49
CA ASP A 294 -11.06 26.75 13.41
C ASP A 294 -12.57 27.02 13.24
N ALA A 295 -13.15 26.62 12.12
CA ALA A 295 -14.58 26.72 11.86
C ALA A 295 -15.39 25.57 12.45
N LEU A 296 -14.74 24.48 12.89
CA LEU A 296 -15.41 23.33 13.48
C LEU A 296 -15.89 23.60 14.91
N SER A 297 -16.97 22.95 15.30
CA SER A 297 -17.36 22.85 16.71
C SER A 297 -16.31 22.11 17.55
N ALA A 298 -16.32 22.28 18.86
CA ALA A 298 -15.41 21.55 19.75
C ALA A 298 -15.60 20.02 19.65
N GLU A 299 -16.85 19.57 19.47
CA GLU A 299 -17.18 18.15 19.28
C GLU A 299 -16.64 17.61 17.95
N ASP A 300 -16.84 18.34 16.85
CA ASP A 300 -16.32 17.95 15.54
C ASP A 300 -14.80 17.91 15.52
N ARG A 301 -14.11 18.88 16.16
CA ARG A 301 -12.65 18.85 16.30
C ARG A 301 -12.19 17.61 17.07
N LYS A 302 -12.82 17.30 18.19
CA LYS A 302 -12.51 16.12 19.00
C LYS A 302 -12.69 14.84 18.18
N ARG A 303 -13.79 14.74 17.42
CA ARG A 303 -14.07 13.59 16.57
C ARG A 303 -13.07 13.49 15.40
N ALA A 304 -12.75 14.59 14.74
CA ALA A 304 -11.76 14.63 13.67
C ALA A 304 -10.35 14.25 14.17
N ALA A 305 -9.94 14.77 15.34
CA ALA A 305 -8.67 14.37 15.97
C ALA A 305 -8.65 12.87 16.29
N ARG A 306 -9.77 12.31 16.81
CA ARG A 306 -9.88 10.87 17.11
C ARG A 306 -9.69 10.01 15.87
N LYS A 307 -10.24 10.37 14.71
CA LYS A 307 -10.04 9.65 13.45
C LYS A 307 -8.56 9.54 13.09
N MET A 308 -7.79 10.62 13.27
CA MET A 308 -6.35 10.58 13.00
C MET A 308 -5.55 9.85 14.07
N GLN A 309 -6.01 9.86 15.34
CA GLN A 309 -5.45 8.97 16.39
C GLN A 309 -5.61 7.50 16.03
N VAL A 310 -6.77 7.11 15.47
CA VAL A 310 -7.01 5.73 14.99
C VAL A 310 -6.04 5.38 13.87
N ASN A 311 -5.86 6.29 12.89
CA ASN A 311 -4.93 6.10 11.79
C ASN A 311 -3.49 5.91 12.30
N ALA A 312 -3.04 6.76 13.20
CA ALA A 312 -1.72 6.67 13.82
C ALA A 312 -1.54 5.38 14.65
N GLY A 313 -2.56 4.98 15.41
CA GLY A 313 -2.56 3.71 16.14
C GLY A 313 -2.52 2.48 15.22
N MET A 314 -3.20 2.54 14.06
CA MET A 314 -3.17 1.48 13.05
C MET A 314 -1.79 1.37 12.39
N MET A 315 -1.16 2.52 12.09
CA MET A 315 0.21 2.59 11.59
C MET A 315 1.21 2.00 12.58
N GLU A 316 1.12 2.39 13.85
CA GLU A 316 2.00 1.86 14.91
C GLU A 316 1.79 0.37 15.13
N ALA A 317 0.54 -0.13 15.11
CA ALA A 317 0.26 -1.56 15.18
C ALA A 317 0.93 -2.33 14.02
N ALA A 318 0.86 -1.80 12.81
CA ALA A 318 1.52 -2.39 11.66
C ALA A 318 3.06 -2.41 11.84
N ASP A 319 3.66 -1.31 12.26
CA ASP A 319 5.10 -1.23 12.54
C ASP A 319 5.56 -2.21 13.62
N GLN A 320 4.78 -2.37 14.71
CA GLN A 320 5.09 -3.34 15.76
C GLN A 320 5.09 -4.78 15.24
N HIS A 321 4.13 -5.12 14.36
CA HIS A 321 4.07 -6.47 13.80
C HIS A 321 5.15 -6.70 12.72
N ILE A 322 5.49 -5.68 11.91
CA ILE A 322 6.68 -5.70 11.05
C ILE A 322 7.94 -5.94 11.90
N GLY A 323 8.09 -5.23 13.02
CA GLY A 323 9.19 -5.43 13.95
C GLY A 323 9.28 -6.86 14.50
N ARG A 324 8.14 -7.55 14.72
CA ARG A 324 8.12 -8.97 15.10
C ARG A 324 8.64 -9.86 13.97
N LEU A 325 8.24 -9.61 12.72
CA LEU A 325 8.73 -10.34 11.55
C LEU A 325 10.25 -10.15 11.38
N LEU A 326 10.72 -8.90 11.45
CA LEU A 326 12.16 -8.61 11.34
C LEU A 326 12.99 -9.28 12.43
N LYS A 327 12.52 -9.26 13.68
CA LYS A 327 13.17 -9.96 14.80
C LYS A 327 13.17 -11.47 14.62
N HIS A 328 12.11 -12.03 14.02
CA HIS A 328 12.04 -13.44 13.70
C HIS A 328 13.11 -13.82 12.67
N LEU A 329 13.23 -13.04 11.58
CA LEU A 329 14.26 -13.23 10.56
C LEU A 329 15.68 -13.04 11.15
N GLU A 330 15.88 -12.07 12.06
CA GLU A 330 17.14 -11.87 12.76
C GLU A 330 17.52 -13.08 13.62
N ALA A 331 16.56 -13.61 14.38
CA ALA A 331 16.77 -14.80 15.22
C ALA A 331 17.06 -16.07 14.40
N ALA A 332 16.51 -16.17 13.19
CA ALA A 332 16.81 -17.23 12.23
C ALA A 332 18.16 -17.03 11.50
N GLY A 333 18.81 -15.87 11.65
CA GLY A 333 20.03 -15.53 10.92
C GLY A 333 19.80 -15.08 9.46
N GLU A 334 18.54 -14.87 9.06
CA GLU A 334 18.15 -14.59 7.68
C GLU A 334 18.06 -13.08 7.36
N LEU A 335 17.94 -12.20 8.38
CA LEU A 335 17.69 -10.77 8.16
C LEU A 335 18.82 -10.07 7.39
N GLU A 336 20.08 -10.39 7.69
CA GLU A 336 21.23 -9.77 7.01
C GLU A 336 21.35 -10.21 5.54
N ASN A 337 20.77 -11.37 5.17
CA ASN A 337 20.64 -11.83 3.79
C ASN A 337 19.25 -11.55 3.18
N THR A 338 18.50 -10.61 3.72
CA THR A 338 17.16 -10.27 3.23
C THR A 338 17.11 -8.83 2.72
N ILE A 339 16.73 -8.65 1.45
CA ILE A 339 16.36 -7.33 0.91
C ILE A 339 14.94 -7.03 1.37
N VAL A 340 14.77 -5.96 2.14
CA VAL A 340 13.48 -5.49 2.66
C VAL A 340 13.05 -4.23 1.90
N VAL A 341 11.88 -4.27 1.28
CA VAL A 341 11.24 -3.15 0.59
C VAL A 341 9.97 -2.77 1.34
N ILE A 342 9.85 -1.53 1.80
CA ILE A 342 8.64 -1.02 2.48
C ILE A 342 8.09 0.16 1.72
N THR A 343 6.83 0.11 1.31
CA THR A 343 6.17 1.18 0.55
C THR A 343 4.65 1.16 0.70
N SER A 344 3.96 2.06 -0.01
CA SER A 344 2.50 2.11 -0.18
C SER A 344 2.10 1.86 -1.63
N ASP A 345 0.87 1.41 -1.84
CA ASP A 345 0.33 1.20 -3.18
C ASP A 345 -0.17 2.49 -3.84
N ASN A 346 -0.62 3.48 -3.09
CA ASN A 346 -1.02 4.82 -3.55
C ASN A 346 -0.98 5.81 -2.40
N GLY A 347 -1.23 7.08 -2.71
CA GLY A 347 -1.39 8.13 -1.71
C GLY A 347 -2.63 7.95 -0.82
N PRO A 348 -2.81 8.79 0.23
CA PRO A 348 -3.78 8.57 1.30
C PRO A 348 -5.24 8.66 0.81
N GLU A 349 -6.12 7.86 1.42
CA GLU A 349 -7.56 7.86 1.15
C GLU A 349 -8.24 9.09 1.74
N SER A 350 -9.11 9.71 0.96
CA SER A 350 -9.84 10.93 1.34
C SER A 350 -11.30 10.73 1.68
N ALA A 351 -11.77 9.47 1.74
CA ALA A 351 -13.15 9.19 2.11
C ALA A 351 -13.49 9.76 3.51
N ASP A 352 -14.69 10.28 3.66
CA ASP A 352 -15.24 10.69 4.95
C ASP A 352 -16.43 9.80 5.31
N THR A 353 -16.61 9.55 6.59
CA THR A 353 -17.72 8.78 7.15
C THR A 353 -18.71 9.66 7.93
N ASP A 354 -18.40 10.94 8.10
CA ASP A 354 -19.24 11.91 8.80
C ASP A 354 -20.02 12.75 7.79
N PHE A 355 -21.32 12.50 7.73
CA PHE A 355 -22.24 13.22 6.85
C PHE A 355 -23.24 14.02 7.70
N ALA A 356 -23.52 15.25 7.28
CA ALA A 356 -24.48 16.12 7.94
C ALA A 356 -25.87 16.08 7.27
N GLY A 357 -26.89 16.57 7.96
CA GLY A 357 -28.23 16.75 7.43
C GLY A 357 -28.92 15.43 7.03
N LEU A 358 -29.69 15.47 5.94
CA LEU A 358 -30.45 14.30 5.47
C LEU A 358 -29.54 13.13 5.09
N ALA A 359 -28.41 13.40 4.46
CA ALA A 359 -27.43 12.36 4.12
C ALA A 359 -26.91 11.65 5.37
N GLY A 360 -26.57 12.40 6.42
CA GLY A 360 -26.17 11.85 7.71
C GLY A 360 -27.25 10.99 8.36
N ALA A 361 -28.53 11.43 8.31
CA ALA A 361 -29.65 10.64 8.83
C ALA A 361 -29.85 9.32 8.07
N VAL A 362 -29.74 9.33 6.74
CA VAL A 362 -29.85 8.12 5.91
C VAL A 362 -28.70 7.16 6.21
N ILE A 363 -27.45 7.65 6.27
CA ILE A 363 -26.28 6.83 6.57
C ILE A 363 -26.34 6.29 7.99
N GLY A 364 -26.81 7.09 8.96
CA GLY A 364 -27.06 6.64 10.33
C GLY A 364 -28.07 5.48 10.41
N ALA A 365 -29.14 5.54 9.62
CA ALA A 365 -30.09 4.43 9.51
C ALA A 365 -29.46 3.18 8.87
N VAL A 366 -28.66 3.34 7.81
CA VAL A 366 -27.91 2.23 7.19
C VAL A 366 -26.93 1.62 8.20
N ASN A 367 -26.16 2.42 8.92
CA ASN A 367 -25.23 1.95 9.94
C ASN A 367 -25.95 1.15 11.03
N THR A 368 -27.15 1.61 11.46
CA THR A 368 -27.99 0.89 12.44
C THR A 368 -28.41 -0.49 11.89
N ILE A 369 -28.87 -0.56 10.63
CA ILE A 369 -29.28 -1.81 9.98
C ILE A 369 -28.08 -2.78 9.86
N GLU A 370 -26.90 -2.27 9.54
CA GLU A 370 -25.66 -3.05 9.39
C GLU A 370 -25.00 -3.39 10.74
N GLY A 371 -25.50 -2.87 11.85
CA GLY A 371 -24.88 -3.05 13.16
C GLY A 371 -23.52 -2.36 13.29
N THR A 372 -23.33 -1.24 12.58
CA THR A 372 -22.11 -0.42 12.63
C THR A 372 -22.26 0.60 13.75
N ASP A 373 -21.34 0.58 14.72
CA ASP A 373 -21.31 1.53 15.83
C ASP A 373 -20.32 2.67 15.52
N GLN A 374 -20.87 3.86 15.30
CA GLN A 374 -20.14 5.08 15.00
C GLN A 374 -20.06 6.04 16.19
N SER A 375 -20.33 5.56 17.42
CA SER A 375 -20.11 6.34 18.64
C SER A 375 -18.65 6.76 18.76
N PHE A 376 -18.40 7.88 19.44
CA PHE A 376 -17.03 8.37 19.63
C PHE A 376 -16.14 7.33 20.33
N GLU A 377 -16.69 6.62 21.31
CA GLU A 377 -16.02 5.61 22.11
C GLU A 377 -15.62 4.38 21.27
N ASN A 378 -16.43 4.06 20.25
CA ASN A 378 -16.17 2.89 19.38
C ASN A 378 -15.37 3.22 18.12
N LEU A 379 -15.03 4.49 17.85
CA LEU A 379 -14.23 4.84 16.68
C LEU A 379 -12.90 4.10 16.65
N GLY A 380 -12.68 3.36 15.57
CA GLY A 380 -11.48 2.56 15.36
C GLY A 380 -11.52 1.16 15.99
N GLN A 381 -12.61 0.80 16.68
CA GLN A 381 -12.80 -0.50 17.32
C GLN A 381 -13.57 -1.48 16.40
N PRO A 382 -13.64 -2.78 16.73
CA PRO A 382 -14.47 -3.74 16.00
C PRO A 382 -15.90 -3.23 15.82
N GLY A 383 -16.41 -3.32 14.60
CA GLY A 383 -17.76 -2.86 14.28
C GLY A 383 -17.90 -1.39 13.95
N SER A 384 -16.83 -0.59 14.04
CA SER A 384 -16.82 0.78 13.53
C SER A 384 -16.48 0.85 12.05
N LEU A 385 -16.90 1.93 11.40
CA LEU A 385 -16.49 2.32 10.05
C LEU A 385 -15.87 3.72 10.16
N SER A 386 -14.54 3.79 10.33
CA SER A 386 -13.81 5.06 10.45
C SER A 386 -12.96 5.32 9.21
N ALA A 387 -12.87 6.60 8.80
CA ALA A 387 -11.98 7.09 7.75
C ALA A 387 -11.45 8.47 8.15
N ILE A 388 -10.28 8.84 7.65
CA ILE A 388 -9.62 10.08 8.06
C ILE A 388 -10.26 11.35 7.48
N GLY A 389 -10.85 11.25 6.29
CA GLY A 389 -11.39 12.40 5.56
C GLY A 389 -10.36 13.16 4.74
N PRO A 390 -10.83 14.05 3.85
CA PRO A 390 -9.97 14.72 2.88
C PRO A 390 -8.96 15.68 3.52
N GLU A 391 -9.31 16.30 4.63
CA GLU A 391 -8.43 17.23 5.33
C GLU A 391 -7.21 16.53 5.91
N TRP A 392 -7.40 15.39 6.60
CA TRP A 392 -6.29 14.60 7.13
C TRP A 392 -5.52 13.88 6.01
N ALA A 393 -6.19 13.45 4.93
CA ALA A 393 -5.50 12.95 3.76
C ALA A 393 -4.50 13.97 3.18
N SER A 394 -4.86 15.27 3.19
CA SER A 394 -3.94 16.34 2.79
C SER A 394 -2.76 16.54 3.76
N VAL A 395 -2.92 16.18 5.04
CA VAL A 395 -1.81 16.14 6.00
C VAL A 395 -0.88 14.99 5.68
N SER A 396 -1.42 13.79 5.46
CA SER A 396 -0.67 12.59 5.09
C SER A 396 0.10 12.74 3.78
N ALA A 397 -0.49 13.41 2.78
CA ALA A 397 0.15 13.72 1.50
C ALA A 397 1.12 14.92 1.55
N SER A 398 1.19 15.67 2.68
CA SER A 398 1.97 16.91 2.76
C SER A 398 3.41 16.73 2.26
N PRO A 399 3.94 17.70 1.50
CA PRO A 399 3.40 19.02 1.12
C PRO A 399 2.59 19.03 -0.19
N PHE A 400 2.27 17.87 -0.74
CA PHE A 400 1.80 17.67 -2.10
C PHE A 400 0.32 18.01 -2.31
N ASN A 401 -0.05 18.15 -3.58
CA ASN A 401 -1.39 18.44 -4.03
C ASN A 401 -2.22 17.15 -4.13
N LEU A 402 -3.47 17.21 -3.67
CA LEU A 402 -4.44 16.11 -3.70
C LEU A 402 -3.94 14.81 -3.00
N TYR A 403 -4.51 13.69 -3.36
CA TYR A 403 -4.38 12.39 -2.69
C TYR A 403 -4.89 11.28 -3.61
N LYS A 404 -5.11 10.07 -3.13
CA LYS A 404 -5.70 8.91 -3.85
C LYS A 404 -6.78 9.35 -4.85
N PHE A 405 -6.89 8.66 -5.94
CA PHE A 405 -7.74 8.91 -7.11
C PHE A 405 -7.23 9.98 -8.09
N TYR A 406 -6.21 10.77 -7.76
CA TYR A 406 -5.72 11.85 -8.60
C TYR A 406 -4.25 11.67 -8.99
N ALA A 407 -3.92 12.04 -10.23
CA ALA A 407 -2.56 11.97 -10.76
C ALA A 407 -1.68 13.17 -10.35
N SER A 408 -2.03 13.84 -9.26
CA SER A 408 -1.17 14.82 -8.57
C SER A 408 -0.12 14.14 -7.70
N GLU A 409 0.93 14.89 -7.28
CA GLU A 409 2.00 14.34 -6.46
C GLU A 409 1.48 13.63 -5.19
N GLY A 410 0.43 14.15 -4.54
CA GLY A 410 -0.12 13.53 -3.33
C GLY A 410 -0.83 12.20 -3.55
N GLY A 411 -1.25 11.90 -4.79
CA GLY A 411 -1.84 10.61 -5.13
C GLY A 411 -0.84 9.58 -5.65
N LEU A 412 0.25 10.07 -6.30
CA LEU A 412 1.24 9.23 -6.98
C LEU A 412 2.51 9.00 -6.16
N ARG A 413 2.97 10.03 -5.42
CA ARG A 413 4.26 10.01 -4.72
C ARG A 413 4.09 9.52 -3.30
N VAL A 414 4.69 8.36 -3.01
CA VAL A 414 4.58 7.67 -1.72
C VAL A 414 5.96 7.34 -1.15
N PRO A 415 6.08 7.03 0.15
CA PRO A 415 7.38 6.66 0.71
C PRO A 415 7.84 5.30 0.18
N LEU A 416 9.15 5.15 -0.03
CA LEU A 416 9.80 3.87 -0.30
C LEU A 416 11.10 3.77 0.50
N VAL A 417 11.23 2.71 1.29
CA VAL A 417 12.44 2.33 2.01
C VAL A 417 12.94 1.01 1.44
N VAL A 418 14.23 0.93 1.10
CA VAL A 418 14.88 -0.30 0.66
C VAL A 418 16.15 -0.51 1.46
N ALA A 419 16.30 -1.68 2.09
CA ALA A 419 17.46 -2.03 2.90
C ALA A 419 17.80 -3.51 2.75
N GLY A 420 19.06 -3.88 2.83
CA GLY A 420 19.49 -5.27 2.75
C GLY A 420 20.88 -5.43 2.12
N PRO A 421 21.29 -6.66 1.81
CA PRO A 421 22.59 -6.91 1.20
C PRO A 421 22.75 -6.16 -0.12
N GLY A 422 23.94 -5.62 -0.37
CA GLY A 422 24.24 -4.81 -1.55
C GLY A 422 23.70 -3.38 -1.52
N ILE A 423 22.84 -3.00 -0.58
CA ILE A 423 22.23 -1.67 -0.49
C ILE A 423 22.86 -0.89 0.67
N PRO A 424 23.79 0.03 0.40
CA PRO A 424 24.43 0.82 1.45
C PRO A 424 23.44 1.83 2.07
N SER A 425 23.77 2.31 3.26
CA SER A 425 23.04 3.43 3.85
C SER A 425 23.31 4.71 3.05
N GLN A 426 22.34 5.14 2.26
CA GLN A 426 22.44 6.32 1.40
C GLN A 426 21.67 7.53 1.95
N GLY A 427 20.84 7.33 2.99
CA GLY A 427 19.91 8.36 3.44
C GLY A 427 18.82 8.62 2.39
N VAL A 428 18.60 9.91 2.06
CA VAL A 428 17.57 10.31 1.09
C VAL A 428 18.12 10.28 -0.34
N VAL A 429 17.49 9.47 -1.19
CA VAL A 429 17.78 9.35 -2.63
C VAL A 429 16.70 10.09 -3.42
N GLY A 430 17.11 11.11 -4.18
CA GLY A 430 16.22 12.00 -4.94
C GLY A 430 15.93 11.55 -6.38
N ALA A 431 16.47 10.42 -6.84
CA ALA A 431 16.22 9.89 -8.17
C ALA A 431 14.79 9.36 -8.31
N PRO A 432 14.12 9.53 -9.46
CA PRO A 432 12.80 8.99 -9.68
C PRO A 432 12.83 7.47 -9.85
N VAL A 433 11.88 6.78 -9.23
CA VAL A 433 11.61 5.35 -9.40
C VAL A 433 10.12 5.15 -9.61
N HIS A 434 9.79 4.37 -10.64
CA HIS A 434 8.42 4.00 -10.98
C HIS A 434 8.06 2.66 -10.32
N VAL A 435 6.81 2.43 -9.95
CA VAL A 435 6.39 1.18 -9.29
C VAL A 435 6.76 -0.07 -10.07
N THR A 436 6.72 0.00 -11.40
CA THR A 436 7.12 -1.14 -12.27
C THR A 436 8.61 -1.45 -12.25
N ASP A 437 9.46 -0.52 -11.77
CA ASP A 437 10.91 -0.72 -11.70
C ASP A 437 11.29 -1.73 -10.60
N LEU A 438 10.42 -1.94 -9.61
CA LEU A 438 10.73 -2.85 -8.50
C LEU A 438 10.88 -4.29 -8.96
N VAL A 439 10.09 -4.77 -9.94
CA VAL A 439 10.23 -6.15 -10.43
C VAL A 439 11.58 -6.41 -11.06
N PRO A 440 12.03 -5.68 -12.11
CA PRO A 440 13.36 -5.89 -12.67
C PRO A 440 14.48 -5.63 -11.66
N THR A 441 14.33 -4.68 -10.73
CA THR A 441 15.30 -4.41 -9.66
C THR A 441 15.50 -5.63 -8.76
N LEU A 442 14.42 -6.25 -8.32
CA LEU A 442 14.47 -7.41 -7.42
C LEU A 442 14.91 -8.68 -8.15
N LEU A 443 14.60 -8.80 -9.44
CA LEU A 443 15.13 -9.90 -10.26
C LEU A 443 16.63 -9.78 -10.47
N ASP A 444 17.16 -8.57 -10.71
CA ASP A 444 18.61 -8.35 -10.80
C ASP A 444 19.30 -8.65 -9.46
N ALA A 445 18.74 -8.16 -8.35
CA ALA A 445 19.28 -8.45 -7.02
C ALA A 445 19.24 -9.96 -6.66
N ALA A 446 18.30 -10.70 -7.23
CA ALA A 446 18.19 -12.16 -7.13
C ALA A 446 19.04 -12.91 -8.18
N GLU A 447 19.80 -12.22 -9.01
CA GLU A 447 20.59 -12.79 -10.12
C GLU A 447 19.73 -13.64 -11.09
N VAL A 448 18.47 -13.24 -11.29
CA VAL A 448 17.52 -13.94 -12.17
C VAL A 448 17.54 -13.32 -13.56
N THR A 449 17.90 -14.12 -14.56
CA THR A 449 17.88 -13.70 -15.96
C THR A 449 16.44 -13.52 -16.46
N TYR A 450 16.16 -12.41 -17.11
CA TYR A 450 14.86 -12.08 -17.70
C TYR A 450 15.04 -11.32 -19.03
N ASP A 451 13.97 -11.22 -19.82
CA ASP A 451 13.90 -10.35 -21.00
C ASP A 451 13.44 -8.94 -20.56
N PRO A 452 14.31 -7.91 -20.64
CA PRO A 452 13.94 -6.54 -20.26
C PRO A 452 12.76 -5.97 -21.06
N ALA A 453 12.58 -6.41 -22.32
CA ALA A 453 11.48 -5.93 -23.17
C ALA A 453 10.09 -6.33 -22.64
N ARG A 454 10.05 -7.28 -21.71
CA ARG A 454 8.84 -7.71 -21.03
C ARG A 454 8.26 -6.65 -20.11
N PHE A 455 9.09 -5.81 -19.50
CA PHE A 455 8.70 -4.87 -18.46
C PHE A 455 8.48 -3.47 -19.01
N TYR A 456 7.56 -2.74 -18.41
CA TYR A 456 7.47 -1.30 -18.59
C TYR A 456 8.59 -0.61 -17.80
N GLY A 457 8.86 -1.10 -16.60
CA GLY A 457 9.92 -0.63 -15.71
C GLY A 457 11.31 -1.09 -16.12
N ARG A 458 12.30 -0.53 -15.44
CA ARG A 458 13.72 -0.88 -15.57
C ARG A 458 14.35 -1.06 -14.20
N SER A 459 15.46 -1.74 -14.13
CA SER A 459 16.16 -1.96 -12.86
C SER A 459 16.71 -0.68 -12.28
N ALA A 460 16.37 -0.41 -11.03
CA ALA A 460 16.94 0.64 -10.20
C ALA A 460 18.10 0.13 -9.32
N LEU A 461 18.49 -1.15 -9.45
CA LEU A 461 19.53 -1.75 -8.60
C LEU A 461 20.84 -0.98 -8.64
N PRO A 462 21.40 -0.58 -9.82
CA PRO A 462 22.67 0.18 -9.85
C PRO A 462 22.59 1.50 -9.06
N MET A 463 21.42 2.15 -9.02
CA MET A 463 21.20 3.37 -8.24
C MET A 463 21.10 3.06 -6.75
N LEU A 464 20.41 1.97 -6.37
CA LEU A 464 20.31 1.52 -4.98
C LEU A 464 21.65 1.05 -4.41
N GLU A 465 22.56 0.51 -5.24
CA GLU A 465 23.93 0.14 -4.87
C GLU A 465 24.90 1.34 -4.84
N GLY A 466 24.45 2.51 -5.30
CA GLY A 466 25.28 3.73 -5.41
C GLY A 466 26.21 3.73 -6.64
N ALA A 467 26.04 2.80 -7.56
CA ALA A 467 26.80 2.73 -8.82
C ALA A 467 26.27 3.70 -9.90
N SER A 468 25.02 4.17 -9.76
CA SER A 468 24.40 5.19 -10.61
C SER A 468 23.72 6.25 -9.75
N THR A 469 23.52 7.44 -10.32
CA THR A 469 22.81 8.54 -9.65
C THR A 469 21.32 8.62 -9.98
N SER A 470 20.85 7.89 -11.00
CA SER A 470 19.46 7.90 -11.43
C SER A 470 19.09 6.61 -12.18
N THR A 471 17.81 6.24 -12.11
CA THR A 471 17.20 5.18 -12.90
C THR A 471 16.82 5.66 -14.31
N TYR A 472 16.47 6.94 -14.46
CA TYR A 472 16.02 7.56 -15.71
C TYR A 472 16.96 8.69 -16.12
N GLY A 473 17.23 8.81 -17.43
CA GLY A 473 17.91 9.96 -18.02
C GLY A 473 17.01 11.22 -18.00
N GLU A 474 17.62 12.40 -18.18
CA GLU A 474 16.89 13.68 -18.14
C GLU A 474 15.83 13.82 -19.23
N ASP A 475 16.05 13.20 -20.40
CA ASP A 475 15.13 13.22 -21.54
C ASP A 475 14.21 11.98 -21.59
N GLU A 476 14.35 11.06 -20.66
CA GLU A 476 13.50 9.87 -20.59
C GLU A 476 12.24 10.16 -19.79
N SER A 477 11.10 9.65 -20.31
CA SER A 477 9.79 9.83 -19.69
C SER A 477 9.20 8.52 -19.18
N PHE A 478 8.39 8.64 -18.13
CA PHE A 478 7.47 7.61 -17.68
C PHE A 478 6.10 8.25 -17.37
N ALA A 479 5.05 7.47 -17.44
CA ALA A 479 3.70 7.99 -17.32
C ALA A 479 2.78 7.08 -16.52
N PHE A 480 1.68 7.67 -16.06
CA PHE A 480 0.56 7.00 -15.42
C PHE A 480 -0.75 7.45 -16.07
N GLU A 481 -1.68 6.52 -16.20
CA GLU A 481 -3.07 6.82 -16.50
C GLU A 481 -3.98 5.86 -15.77
N VAL A 482 -5.01 6.37 -15.10
CA VAL A 482 -6.11 5.59 -14.54
C VAL A 482 -7.39 6.41 -14.59
N SER A 483 -8.40 5.91 -15.32
CA SER A 483 -9.74 6.51 -15.39
C SER A 483 -9.74 8.00 -15.73
N GLY A 484 -8.92 8.42 -16.70
CA GLY A 484 -8.80 9.80 -17.16
C GLY A 484 -7.84 10.67 -16.35
N ASN A 485 -7.43 10.25 -15.14
CA ASN A 485 -6.39 10.93 -14.38
C ASN A 485 -5.02 10.48 -14.90
N ALA A 486 -4.20 11.43 -15.33
CA ALA A 486 -2.97 11.13 -16.04
C ALA A 486 -1.82 12.04 -15.64
N ALA A 487 -0.60 11.50 -15.66
CA ALA A 487 0.63 12.23 -15.49
C ALA A 487 1.73 11.67 -16.40
N LEU A 488 2.63 12.55 -16.86
CA LEU A 488 3.88 12.16 -17.50
C LEU A 488 5.02 12.99 -16.90
N TYR A 489 6.09 12.29 -16.54
CA TYR A 489 7.33 12.85 -16.00
C TYR A 489 8.44 12.78 -17.04
N ARG A 490 9.24 13.85 -17.17
CA ARG A 490 10.47 13.90 -17.95
C ARG A 490 11.49 14.80 -17.26
N GLY A 491 12.55 14.21 -16.72
CA GLY A 491 13.54 14.89 -15.91
C GLY A 491 12.90 15.60 -14.70
N LYS A 492 12.92 16.93 -14.70
CA LYS A 492 12.30 17.76 -13.65
C LYS A 492 10.85 18.18 -13.95
N TRP A 493 10.37 17.89 -15.14
CA TRP A 493 9.08 18.35 -15.62
C TRP A 493 8.00 17.30 -15.42
N LYS A 494 6.81 17.75 -15.07
CA LYS A 494 5.60 16.95 -14.99
C LYS A 494 4.45 17.63 -15.72
N ILE A 495 3.76 16.90 -16.58
CA ILE A 495 2.41 17.27 -16.98
C ILE A 495 1.41 16.39 -16.26
N THR A 496 0.27 16.97 -15.85
CA THR A 496 -0.80 16.21 -15.21
C THR A 496 -2.18 16.72 -15.62
N ARG A 497 -3.15 15.79 -15.64
CA ARG A 497 -4.57 16.04 -15.87
C ARG A 497 -5.36 15.27 -14.83
N ASN A 498 -6.26 15.93 -14.11
CA ASN A 498 -7.14 15.32 -13.12
C ASN A 498 -8.60 15.56 -13.48
N PHE A 499 -9.42 14.52 -13.33
CA PHE A 499 -10.86 14.57 -13.60
C PHE A 499 -11.67 15.07 -12.40
N PRO A 500 -12.94 15.51 -12.59
CA PRO A 500 -13.82 15.87 -11.49
C PRO A 500 -13.95 14.74 -10.44
N PRO A 501 -14.26 15.08 -9.18
CA PRO A 501 -14.73 16.39 -8.69
C PRO A 501 -13.63 17.37 -8.24
N ARG A 502 -12.34 17.00 -8.23
CA ARG A 502 -11.24 17.89 -7.78
C ARG A 502 -10.41 18.46 -8.93
N GLY A 503 -10.48 17.85 -10.10
CA GLY A 503 -9.86 18.34 -11.33
C GLY A 503 -10.91 18.89 -12.30
N ASP A 504 -10.43 19.56 -13.36
CA ASP A 504 -11.20 20.15 -14.44
C ASP A 504 -10.89 19.52 -15.80
N ALA A 505 -10.19 18.39 -15.81
CA ALA A 505 -9.74 17.64 -16.98
C ALA A 505 -8.79 18.44 -17.90
N GLN A 506 -8.15 19.52 -17.40
CA GLN A 506 -7.19 20.29 -18.16
C GLN A 506 -5.77 19.85 -17.83
N TRP A 507 -4.92 19.77 -18.86
CA TRP A 507 -3.50 19.53 -18.70
C TRP A 507 -2.79 20.76 -18.12
N ARG A 508 -1.84 20.52 -17.21
CA ARG A 508 -0.97 21.54 -16.62
C ARG A 508 0.48 21.06 -16.62
N LEU A 509 1.43 21.99 -16.62
CA LEU A 509 2.87 21.74 -16.59
C LEU A 509 3.50 22.29 -15.32
N TYR A 510 4.32 21.49 -14.65
CA TYR A 510 5.03 21.87 -13.43
C TYR A 510 6.53 21.55 -13.49
N ASP A 511 7.35 22.35 -12.84
CA ASP A 511 8.75 22.00 -12.49
C ASP A 511 8.77 21.44 -11.06
N ILE A 512 8.68 20.11 -10.93
CA ILE A 512 8.60 19.42 -9.64
C ILE A 512 9.92 19.39 -8.87
N SER A 513 11.03 19.88 -9.45
CA SER A 513 12.30 20.02 -8.74
C SER A 513 12.32 21.22 -7.79
N VAL A 514 11.42 22.18 -8.00
CA VAL A 514 11.29 23.41 -7.18
C VAL A 514 9.88 23.60 -6.65
N ASP A 515 8.87 23.08 -7.36
CA ASP A 515 7.43 23.15 -7.03
C ASP A 515 6.76 21.77 -7.03
N PRO A 516 7.16 20.85 -6.14
CA PRO A 516 6.49 19.54 -6.02
C PRO A 516 5.06 19.66 -5.45
N GLY A 517 4.66 20.84 -4.96
CA GLY A 517 3.28 21.14 -4.55
C GLY A 517 2.31 21.41 -5.71
N GLU A 518 2.82 21.47 -6.96
CA GLU A 518 2.00 21.75 -8.15
C GLU A 518 1.21 23.08 -8.03
N THR A 519 1.86 24.13 -7.54
CA THR A 519 1.22 25.41 -7.21
C THR A 519 1.20 26.39 -8.37
N THR A 520 2.13 26.25 -9.34
CA THR A 520 2.32 27.20 -10.43
C THR A 520 2.31 26.48 -11.78
N ASP A 521 1.24 26.64 -12.55
CA ASP A 521 1.16 26.12 -13.92
C ASP A 521 2.07 26.90 -14.87
N LEU A 522 3.03 26.20 -15.45
CA LEU A 522 4.03 26.75 -16.37
C LEU A 522 3.72 26.50 -17.85
N ALA A 523 2.56 25.94 -18.20
CA ALA A 523 2.19 25.56 -19.57
C ALA A 523 2.26 26.76 -20.55
N ALA A 524 1.69 27.90 -20.16
CA ALA A 524 1.70 29.10 -21.01
C ALA A 524 3.11 29.69 -21.23
N ALA A 525 3.99 29.59 -20.22
CA ALA A 525 5.36 30.10 -20.31
C ALA A 525 6.30 29.15 -21.06
N ASN A 526 5.95 27.85 -21.19
CA ASN A 526 6.78 26.81 -21.79
C ASN A 526 6.00 25.99 -22.83
N GLN A 527 5.25 26.65 -23.71
CA GLN A 527 4.29 26.03 -24.63
C GLN A 527 4.91 24.92 -25.49
N ALA A 528 6.09 25.12 -26.05
CA ALA A 528 6.74 24.09 -26.90
C ALA A 528 7.06 22.82 -26.12
N LEU A 529 7.56 22.94 -24.90
CA LEU A 529 7.83 21.83 -23.97
C LEU A 529 6.50 21.12 -23.60
N PHE A 530 5.49 21.91 -23.24
CA PHE A 530 4.17 21.39 -22.85
C PHE A 530 3.53 20.55 -23.96
N GLU A 531 3.53 21.06 -25.20
CA GLU A 531 2.98 20.31 -26.35
C GLU A 531 3.83 19.07 -26.68
N SER A 532 5.17 19.15 -26.55
CA SER A 532 6.05 17.98 -26.69
C SER A 532 5.70 16.87 -25.69
N MET A 533 5.55 17.22 -24.40
CA MET A 533 5.21 16.24 -23.36
C MET A 533 3.79 15.65 -23.53
N LYS A 534 2.83 16.44 -24.00
CA LYS A 534 1.49 15.93 -24.36
C LYS A 534 1.55 14.93 -25.53
N ALA A 535 2.38 15.19 -26.53
CA ALA A 535 2.60 14.27 -27.64
C ALA A 535 3.24 12.95 -27.16
N GLU A 536 4.21 13.02 -26.22
CA GLU A 536 4.80 11.85 -25.59
C GLU A 536 3.76 11.04 -24.79
N TYR A 537 2.90 11.73 -24.02
CA TYR A 537 1.80 11.09 -23.33
C TYR A 537 0.83 10.39 -24.30
N ALA A 538 0.48 11.03 -25.41
CA ALA A 538 -0.39 10.42 -26.42
C ALA A 538 0.24 9.15 -27.04
N ALA A 539 1.57 9.17 -27.26
CA ALA A 539 2.30 8.00 -27.73
C ALA A 539 2.31 6.87 -26.67
N TYR A 540 2.53 7.21 -25.39
CA TYR A 540 2.39 6.27 -24.29
C TYR A 540 0.99 5.66 -24.22
N ALA A 541 -0.04 6.49 -24.17
CA ALA A 541 -1.44 6.05 -24.05
C ALA A 541 -1.82 5.07 -25.17
N LYS A 542 -1.41 5.38 -26.41
CA LYS A 542 -1.60 4.48 -27.56
C LYS A 542 -0.85 3.16 -27.41
N ARG A 543 0.39 3.21 -26.91
CA ARG A 543 1.25 2.02 -26.75
C ARG A 543 0.71 1.04 -25.72
N VAL A 544 0.17 1.54 -24.60
CA VAL A 544 -0.33 0.69 -23.51
C VAL A 544 -1.82 0.36 -23.63
N GLY A 545 -2.56 0.99 -24.53
CA GLY A 545 -3.97 0.70 -24.80
C GLY A 545 -4.95 1.48 -23.94
N VAL A 546 -4.60 2.72 -23.54
CA VAL A 546 -5.52 3.63 -22.85
C VAL A 546 -6.73 3.92 -23.74
N VAL A 547 -7.93 3.78 -23.20
CA VAL A 547 -9.17 4.27 -23.82
C VAL A 547 -9.43 5.68 -23.32
N GLU A 548 -9.54 6.65 -24.23
CA GLU A 548 -9.81 8.04 -23.87
C GLU A 548 -11.21 8.17 -23.27
N LEU A 549 -11.28 8.74 -22.08
CA LEU A 549 -12.51 8.99 -21.32
C LEU A 549 -12.82 10.48 -21.29
N GLY A 550 -14.11 10.82 -21.23
CA GLY A 550 -14.57 12.20 -20.98
C GLY A 550 -14.59 12.53 -19.48
N PRO A 551 -14.61 13.83 -19.13
CA PRO A 551 -14.69 14.26 -17.72
C PRO A 551 -15.93 13.73 -16.98
N GLU A 552 -16.99 13.39 -17.70
CA GLU A 552 -18.22 12.78 -17.19
C GLU A 552 -18.01 11.33 -16.72
N ASP A 553 -16.93 10.68 -17.14
CA ASP A 553 -16.58 9.29 -16.87
C ASP A 553 -15.65 9.12 -15.65
N SER A 554 -15.63 10.13 -14.78
CA SER A 554 -14.81 10.11 -13.55
C SER A 554 -15.07 8.86 -12.71
N ALA A 555 -13.99 8.16 -12.31
CA ALA A 555 -14.06 6.96 -11.47
C ALA A 555 -14.83 7.19 -10.17
N ILE A 556 -14.69 8.35 -9.55
CA ILE A 556 -15.40 8.70 -8.30
C ILE A 556 -16.91 8.77 -8.56
N LYS A 557 -17.33 9.33 -9.69
CA LYS A 557 -18.75 9.37 -10.07
C LYS A 557 -19.28 7.97 -10.33
N GLU A 558 -18.54 7.13 -11.07
CA GLU A 558 -18.93 5.74 -11.33
C GLU A 558 -19.03 4.92 -10.03
N LEU A 559 -18.05 5.06 -9.13
CA LEU A 559 -18.09 4.42 -7.81
C LEU A 559 -19.32 4.87 -7.03
N THR A 560 -19.59 6.18 -6.96
CA THR A 560 -20.74 6.73 -6.25
C THR A 560 -22.06 6.20 -6.79
N ASN A 561 -22.22 6.19 -8.12
CA ASN A 561 -23.43 5.67 -8.79
C ASN A 561 -23.63 4.19 -8.52
N LYS A 562 -22.57 3.40 -8.62
CA LYS A 562 -22.60 1.95 -8.38
C LYS A 562 -22.94 1.63 -6.92
N LEU A 563 -22.33 2.35 -5.96
CA LEU A 563 -22.63 2.19 -4.54
C LEU A 563 -24.06 2.61 -4.20
N ALA A 564 -24.54 3.74 -4.74
CA ALA A 564 -25.92 4.19 -4.56
C ALA A 564 -26.92 3.16 -5.10
N SER A 565 -26.67 2.61 -6.29
CA SER A 565 -27.52 1.58 -6.88
C SER A 565 -27.56 0.29 -6.05
N LYS A 566 -26.40 -0.19 -5.59
CA LYS A 566 -26.31 -1.37 -4.72
C LYS A 566 -26.98 -1.12 -3.36
N ALA A 567 -26.76 0.04 -2.77
CA ALA A 567 -27.41 0.42 -1.51
C ALA A 567 -28.93 0.48 -1.68
N LEU A 568 -29.44 1.08 -2.77
CA LEU A 568 -30.89 1.12 -3.05
C LEU A 568 -31.46 -0.30 -3.17
N LEU A 569 -30.80 -1.19 -3.91
CA LEU A 569 -31.24 -2.58 -4.08
C LEU A 569 -31.25 -3.36 -2.74
N LYS A 570 -30.26 -3.12 -1.87
CA LYS A 570 -30.17 -3.79 -0.57
C LYS A 570 -31.18 -3.24 0.44
N TYR A 571 -31.39 -1.91 0.49
CA TYR A 571 -32.16 -1.26 1.55
C TYR A 571 -33.60 -0.86 1.14
N TRP A 572 -34.01 -1.02 -0.13
CA TRP A 572 -35.36 -0.69 -0.57
C TRP A 572 -36.49 -1.36 0.25
N PRO A 573 -36.37 -2.64 0.75
CA PRO A 573 -37.41 -3.20 1.58
C PRO A 573 -37.62 -2.45 2.89
N TYR A 574 -36.53 -1.96 3.50
CA TYR A 574 -36.58 -1.14 4.71
C TYR A 574 -37.21 0.24 4.44
N LEU A 575 -36.88 0.86 3.29
CA LEU A 575 -37.51 2.11 2.84
C LEU A 575 -39.02 1.93 2.64
N LEU A 576 -39.44 0.85 1.97
CA LEU A 576 -40.84 0.53 1.78
C LEU A 576 -41.55 0.30 3.12
N GLY A 577 -40.94 -0.48 4.01
CA GLY A 577 -41.48 -0.70 5.38
C GLY A 577 -41.65 0.60 6.14
N PHE A 578 -40.69 1.50 6.06
CA PHE A 578 -40.76 2.84 6.69
C PHE A 578 -41.91 3.69 6.10
N VAL A 579 -42.05 3.74 4.77
CA VAL A 579 -43.14 4.48 4.10
C VAL A 579 -44.49 3.91 4.49
N LEU A 580 -44.64 2.58 4.53
CA LEU A 580 -45.88 1.93 4.97
C LEU A 580 -46.20 2.22 6.44
N ALA A 581 -45.19 2.23 7.30
CA ALA A 581 -45.36 2.59 8.72
C ALA A 581 -45.82 4.07 8.89
N LEU A 582 -45.22 4.99 8.13
CA LEU A 582 -45.65 6.38 8.10
C LEU A 582 -47.11 6.53 7.62
N ALA A 583 -47.47 5.85 6.54
CA ALA A 583 -48.83 5.85 6.01
C ALA A 583 -49.82 5.28 7.01
N ALA A 584 -49.50 4.19 7.70
CA ALA A 584 -50.30 3.60 8.74
C ALA A 584 -50.46 4.56 9.93
N THR A 585 -49.39 5.21 10.38
CA THR A 585 -49.42 6.20 11.44
C THR A 585 -50.29 7.41 11.08
N ALA A 586 -50.11 7.94 9.88
CA ALA A 586 -50.93 9.03 9.37
C ALA A 586 -52.44 8.65 9.30
N TYR A 587 -52.72 7.44 8.82
CA TYR A 587 -54.09 6.90 8.81
C TYR A 587 -54.67 6.76 10.21
N LEU A 588 -53.92 6.25 11.17
CA LEU A 588 -54.36 6.12 12.57
C LEU A 588 -54.64 7.49 13.18
N LEU A 589 -53.74 8.47 12.98
CA LEU A 589 -53.95 9.86 13.43
C LEU A 589 -55.22 10.46 12.80
N PHE A 590 -55.42 10.29 11.51
CA PHE A 590 -56.64 10.74 10.83
C PHE A 590 -57.90 10.10 11.45
N ARG A 591 -57.87 8.79 11.73
CA ARG A 591 -59.00 8.10 12.40
C ARG A 591 -59.25 8.64 13.77
N LEU A 592 -58.21 8.91 14.58
CA LEU A 592 -58.34 9.50 15.94
C LEU A 592 -58.91 10.90 15.89
N VAL A 593 -58.46 11.77 14.99
CA VAL A 593 -59.01 13.12 14.78
C VAL A 593 -60.49 13.04 14.38
N LYS A 594 -60.85 12.15 13.45
CA LYS A 594 -62.24 11.96 13.03
C LYS A 594 -63.16 11.47 14.17
N LEU A 595 -62.65 10.62 15.05
CA LEU A 595 -63.37 10.18 16.25
C LEU A 595 -63.53 11.30 17.28
N ALA A 596 -62.50 12.12 17.48
CA ALA A 596 -62.52 13.26 18.38
C ALA A 596 -63.53 14.35 17.93
N VAL A 597 -63.57 14.64 16.61
CA VAL A 597 -64.53 15.59 16.02
C VAL A 597 -65.99 15.10 16.15
N ARG A 598 -66.24 13.78 16.04
CA ARG A 598 -67.58 13.19 16.21
C ARG A 598 -68.08 13.15 17.66
N ARG A 599 -67.17 13.34 18.65
CA ARG A 599 -67.54 13.35 20.10
C ARG A 599 -67.77 14.74 20.70
N LYS A 600 -67.75 15.83 19.90
CA LYS A 600 -68.17 17.15 20.42
C LYS A 600 -69.66 17.08 20.62
N PRO A 601 -70.19 17.24 21.87
CA PRO A 601 -71.63 17.37 22.12
C PRO A 601 -72.09 18.70 21.53
N ALA A 602 -73.33 18.70 21.01
CA ALA A 602 -74.00 19.85 20.50
C ALA A 602 -74.30 20.87 21.63
#